data_832b47db1f68da934e1496a51efc308c
#
_entry.id   832b47db1f68da934e1496a51efc308c
#
_cell.length_a   1.000
_cell.length_b   1.000
_cell.length_c   1.000
_cell.angle_alpha   90.00
_cell.angle_beta   90.00
_cell.angle_gamma   90.00
#
_symmetry.space_group_name_H-M   'P 1'
#
loop_
_entity.id
_entity.type
_entity.pdbx_description
1 polymer ?
#
loop_
_entity_poly.entity_id
_entity_poly.type
_entity_poly.pdbx_seq_one_letter_code
_entity_poly.pdbx_strand_id
1 'polypeptide(L)'
;MKINIDKYKNIKRTYGREIIDLNPIQRGGILPIESKKAVYEYWDGYSVCDYCSGRLDEISAPPICDFLNDMSKFLGMDICRPTHGARESKYIVMNSICNPGDYVVLDGNAHYTSYIASERAKLNVAKVESDNYPTYRINPEKYNEVIDNLEDSNKNIGLILLTHVDGDYGNLTDAEKVGKIAKKRGYPFLLNCAYTVGRMEVNGKKLNADFLACSGHKSMAASGPIGILAIREEYSEKILRTSKTHPVKEVEMLGCTSRGVPLISLMASFPYIIERVKNWNEEVKKSRYVVEKLEEIGFIQLGEKPKNHDLIKFETPILDEIAKRDKRRGFFFYEELKKRGIGGIKRGVTKEFKMSVYGLSWDTTKYVVDSIIEIVENLK
;
A
#
# COMPACT_ATOMS: atom_id res chain seq x y z
N MET A 1 1.68 3.52 -42.77
CA MET A 1 1.61 2.36 -41.85
C MET A 1 0.15 2.15 -41.46
N LYS A 2 -0.42 0.98 -41.73
CA LYS A 2 -1.84 0.70 -41.42
C LYS A 2 -1.94 0.23 -39.96
N ILE A 3 -2.61 0.99 -39.11
CA ILE A 3 -2.77 0.65 -37.68
C ILE A 3 -3.84 -0.45 -37.59
N ASN A 4 -3.51 -1.59 -36.96
CA ASN A 4 -4.50 -2.62 -36.65
C ASN A 4 -5.27 -2.23 -35.39
N ILE A 5 -6.49 -1.75 -35.54
CA ILE A 5 -7.38 -1.31 -34.45
C ILE A 5 -8.16 -2.47 -33.81
N ASP A 6 -8.23 -3.64 -34.46
CA ASP A 6 -9.04 -4.76 -33.96
C ASP A 6 -8.55 -5.31 -32.63
N LYS A 7 -7.25 -5.19 -32.36
CA LYS A 7 -6.63 -5.58 -31.08
C LYS A 7 -7.15 -4.79 -29.86
N TYR A 8 -7.80 -3.65 -30.07
CA TYR A 8 -8.38 -2.82 -29.01
C TYR A 8 -9.87 -3.07 -28.79
N LYS A 9 -10.51 -3.85 -29.68
CA LYS A 9 -11.92 -4.24 -29.53
C LYS A 9 -12.02 -5.34 -28.47
N ASN A 10 -13.11 -5.30 -27.69
CA ASN A 10 -13.43 -6.35 -26.70
C ASN A 10 -12.34 -6.58 -25.62
N ILE A 11 -11.67 -5.54 -25.15
CA ILE A 11 -10.70 -5.63 -24.03
C ILE A 11 -11.43 -6.19 -22.81
N LYS A 12 -10.95 -7.32 -22.28
CA LYS A 12 -11.49 -7.98 -21.09
C LYS A 12 -10.39 -8.21 -20.06
N ARG A 13 -10.76 -8.28 -18.80
CA ARG A 13 -9.84 -8.71 -17.75
C ARG A 13 -9.46 -10.19 -17.98
N THR A 14 -8.19 -10.52 -17.77
CA THR A 14 -7.69 -11.89 -17.83
C THR A 14 -8.30 -12.79 -16.75
N TYR A 15 -8.66 -12.17 -15.60
CA TYR A 15 -9.33 -12.84 -14.49
C TYR A 15 -10.77 -12.33 -14.40
N GLY A 16 -11.73 -13.25 -14.39
CA GLY A 16 -13.14 -12.97 -14.13
C GLY A 16 -13.41 -12.67 -12.65
N ARG A 17 -14.65 -12.31 -12.32
CA ARG A 17 -15.08 -12.11 -10.92
C ARG A 17 -15.28 -13.43 -10.17
N GLU A 18 -15.32 -14.53 -10.90
CA GLU A 18 -15.50 -15.90 -10.40
C GLU A 18 -14.22 -16.50 -9.81
N ILE A 19 -13.08 -15.82 -9.94
CA ILE A 19 -11.80 -16.29 -9.42
C ILE A 19 -11.56 -15.67 -8.04
N ILE A 20 -11.19 -16.53 -7.08
CA ILE A 20 -10.68 -16.14 -5.77
C ILE A 20 -9.27 -15.59 -6.01
N ASP A 21 -9.12 -14.27 -5.97
CA ASP A 21 -7.84 -13.61 -6.21
C ASP A 21 -7.05 -13.48 -4.89
N LEU A 22 -5.88 -14.11 -4.82
CA LEU A 22 -4.99 -14.10 -3.66
C LEU A 22 -3.91 -13.00 -3.71
N ASN A 23 -3.91 -12.15 -4.77
CA ASN A 23 -2.91 -11.12 -4.90
C ASN A 23 -3.08 -10.04 -3.81
N PRO A 24 -2.07 -9.81 -2.94
CA PRO A 24 -2.19 -8.86 -1.84
C PRO A 24 -2.55 -7.43 -2.26
N ILE A 25 -2.10 -6.99 -3.45
CA ILE A 25 -2.42 -5.66 -3.98
C ILE A 25 -3.92 -5.55 -4.29
N GLN A 26 -4.51 -6.60 -4.86
CA GLN A 26 -5.90 -6.59 -5.30
C GLN A 26 -6.89 -6.73 -4.14
N ARG A 27 -6.53 -7.48 -3.08
CA ARG A 27 -7.47 -7.81 -1.99
C ARG A 27 -8.08 -6.59 -1.32
N GLY A 28 -7.27 -5.62 -0.92
CA GLY A 28 -7.75 -4.37 -0.30
C GLY A 28 -8.32 -3.34 -1.28
N GLY A 29 -8.14 -3.55 -2.58
CA GLY A 29 -8.56 -2.63 -3.65
C GLY A 29 -9.89 -3.01 -4.32
N ILE A 30 -10.59 -4.06 -3.87
CA ILE A 30 -11.88 -4.47 -4.45
C ILE A 30 -12.96 -3.46 -4.07
N LEU A 31 -13.58 -2.85 -5.09
CA LEU A 31 -14.61 -1.83 -4.90
C LEU A 31 -15.93 -2.46 -4.41
N PRO A 32 -16.58 -1.89 -3.38
CA PRO A 32 -17.96 -2.21 -3.03
C PRO A 32 -18.93 -1.82 -4.17
N ILE A 33 -20.15 -2.31 -4.11
CA ILE A 33 -21.13 -2.09 -5.19
C ILE A 33 -21.50 -0.62 -5.32
N GLU A 34 -21.60 0.09 -4.22
CA GLU A 34 -21.90 1.53 -4.15
C GLU A 34 -20.82 2.35 -4.85
N SER A 35 -19.56 2.02 -4.61
CA SER A 35 -18.43 2.67 -5.27
C SER A 35 -18.43 2.41 -6.78
N LYS A 36 -18.82 1.19 -7.22
CA LYS A 36 -18.94 0.89 -8.66
C LYS A 36 -20.06 1.69 -9.31
N LYS A 37 -21.21 1.87 -8.64
CA LYS A 37 -22.30 2.70 -9.13
C LYS A 37 -21.87 4.17 -9.23
N ALA A 38 -21.23 4.71 -8.20
CA ALA A 38 -20.73 6.09 -8.22
C ALA A 38 -19.71 6.31 -9.35
N VAL A 39 -18.79 5.35 -9.56
CA VAL A 39 -17.84 5.41 -10.68
C VAL A 39 -18.56 5.49 -12.03
N TYR A 40 -19.63 4.74 -12.21
CA TYR A 40 -20.42 4.73 -13.45
C TYR A 40 -21.01 6.11 -13.76
N GLU A 41 -21.53 6.83 -12.74
CA GLU A 41 -22.11 8.19 -12.90
C GLU A 41 -21.07 9.23 -13.36
N TYR A 42 -19.78 9.03 -13.01
CA TYR A 42 -18.68 9.95 -13.31
C TYR A 42 -17.72 9.43 -14.38
N TRP A 43 -18.10 8.38 -15.12
CA TRP A 43 -17.20 7.71 -16.06
C TRP A 43 -16.92 8.55 -17.30
N ASP A 44 -17.91 9.27 -17.79
CA ASP A 44 -17.78 10.10 -18.97
C ASP A 44 -17.13 11.44 -18.65
N GLY A 45 -15.98 11.69 -19.29
CA GLY A 45 -15.19 12.87 -19.04
C GLY A 45 -14.27 12.73 -17.81
N TYR A 46 -13.82 13.84 -17.32
CA TYR A 46 -12.90 13.92 -16.18
C TYR A 46 -13.44 14.81 -15.05
N SER A 47 -14.61 15.37 -15.25
CA SER A 47 -15.03 16.54 -14.51
C SER A 47 -15.56 16.24 -13.11
N VAL A 48 -14.83 16.71 -12.10
CA VAL A 48 -15.35 17.01 -10.77
C VAL A 48 -15.18 18.49 -10.47
N CYS A 49 -14.86 19.30 -11.49
CA CYS A 49 -14.49 20.69 -11.30
C CYS A 49 -15.45 21.71 -11.92
N ASP A 50 -16.69 21.33 -12.19
CA ASP A 50 -17.72 22.29 -12.49
C ASP A 50 -17.88 23.24 -11.30
N TYR A 51 -17.63 24.51 -11.53
CA TYR A 51 -17.76 25.57 -10.51
C TYR A 51 -16.70 25.59 -9.40
N CYS A 52 -15.53 24.94 -9.56
CA CYS A 52 -14.47 25.05 -8.57
C CYS A 52 -13.62 26.32 -8.81
N SER A 53 -13.12 26.92 -7.72
CA SER A 53 -12.16 28.03 -7.76
C SER A 53 -10.75 27.62 -8.19
N GLY A 54 -10.54 26.33 -8.46
CA GLY A 54 -9.28 25.77 -8.92
C GLY A 54 -8.60 24.83 -7.93
N ARG A 55 -9.22 24.52 -6.80
CA ARG A 55 -8.74 23.58 -5.77
C ARG A 55 -9.79 22.52 -5.49
N LEU A 56 -9.34 21.25 -5.31
CA LEU A 56 -10.22 20.12 -4.99
C LEU A 56 -10.84 20.24 -3.60
N ASP A 57 -10.11 20.75 -2.64
CA ASP A 57 -10.53 20.90 -1.25
C ASP A 57 -11.59 22.01 -1.04
N GLU A 58 -11.93 22.74 -2.08
CA GLU A 58 -13.00 23.75 -2.09
C GLU A 58 -14.29 23.29 -2.78
N ILE A 59 -14.28 22.09 -3.41
CA ILE A 59 -15.44 21.54 -4.12
C ILE A 59 -16.43 20.94 -3.12
N SER A 60 -17.66 21.46 -3.12
CA SER A 60 -18.77 21.00 -2.26
C SER A 60 -19.75 20.06 -2.97
N ALA A 61 -19.77 20.07 -4.31
CA ALA A 61 -20.62 19.20 -5.12
C ALA A 61 -19.82 18.66 -6.33
N PRO A 62 -19.41 17.38 -6.28
CA PRO A 62 -19.59 16.39 -5.20
C PRO A 62 -18.88 16.81 -3.90
N PRO A 63 -19.21 16.23 -2.72
CA PRO A 63 -18.76 16.71 -1.41
C PRO A 63 -17.28 16.36 -1.12
N ILE A 64 -16.37 16.85 -1.95
CA ILE A 64 -14.92 16.58 -1.85
C ILE A 64 -14.34 17.26 -0.61
N CYS A 65 -14.73 18.50 -0.34
CA CYS A 65 -14.31 19.25 0.83
C CYS A 65 -14.62 18.47 2.12
N ASP A 66 -15.88 18.04 2.29
CA ASP A 66 -16.32 17.29 3.48
C ASP A 66 -15.57 15.95 3.59
N PHE A 67 -15.41 15.24 2.46
CA PHE A 67 -14.67 13.99 2.43
C PHE A 67 -13.20 14.15 2.89
N LEU A 68 -12.50 15.18 2.45
CA LEU A 68 -11.11 15.42 2.85
C LEU A 68 -11.00 15.77 4.34
N ASN A 69 -11.96 16.53 4.87
CA ASN A 69 -12.05 16.84 6.30
C ASN A 69 -12.33 15.57 7.13
N ASP A 70 -13.24 14.71 6.69
CA ASP A 70 -13.56 13.46 7.38
C ASP A 70 -12.41 12.44 7.27
N MET A 71 -11.71 12.40 6.13
CA MET A 71 -10.51 11.59 5.96
C MET A 71 -9.39 12.05 6.92
N SER A 72 -9.22 13.35 7.12
CA SER A 72 -8.25 13.89 8.09
C SER A 72 -8.57 13.41 9.51
N LYS A 73 -9.84 13.49 9.93
CA LYS A 73 -10.29 12.98 11.23
C LYS A 73 -10.07 11.47 11.36
N PHE A 74 -10.43 10.70 10.32
CA PHE A 74 -10.25 9.24 10.29
C PHE A 74 -8.78 8.83 10.45
N LEU A 75 -7.86 9.60 9.86
CA LEU A 75 -6.42 9.36 9.94
C LEU A 75 -5.77 9.99 11.19
N GLY A 76 -6.48 10.77 11.99
CA GLY A 76 -5.92 11.52 13.09
C GLY A 76 -4.86 12.52 12.64
N MET A 77 -5.08 13.16 11.49
CA MET A 77 -4.21 14.18 10.90
C MET A 77 -4.96 15.50 10.76
N ASP A 78 -4.26 16.57 10.38
CA ASP A 78 -4.88 17.88 10.33
C ASP A 78 -5.42 18.19 8.92
N ILE A 79 -4.67 17.85 7.87
CA ILE A 79 -5.04 18.14 6.47
C ILE A 79 -4.85 16.90 5.62
N CYS A 80 -5.76 16.67 4.65
CA CYS A 80 -5.63 15.65 3.62
C CYS A 80 -5.67 16.24 2.21
N ARG A 81 -4.89 15.67 1.31
CA ARG A 81 -4.94 15.94 -0.13
C ARG A 81 -4.91 14.66 -0.94
N PRO A 82 -5.72 14.55 -2.01
CA PRO A 82 -5.65 13.39 -2.91
C PRO A 82 -4.40 13.48 -3.78
N THR A 83 -3.78 12.31 -4.01
CA THR A 83 -2.61 12.13 -4.87
C THR A 83 -2.83 10.95 -5.82
N HIS A 84 -1.92 10.68 -6.77
CA HIS A 84 -1.99 9.47 -7.60
C HIS A 84 -1.49 8.20 -6.87
N GLY A 85 -1.35 8.26 -5.55
CA GLY A 85 -0.93 7.14 -4.71
C GLY A 85 0.26 7.48 -3.82
N ALA A 86 0.62 6.57 -2.92
CA ALA A 86 1.70 6.75 -1.96
C ALA A 86 3.07 7.11 -2.59
N ARG A 87 3.30 6.76 -3.85
CA ARG A 87 4.54 7.14 -4.57
C ARG A 87 4.64 8.65 -4.77
N GLU A 88 3.56 9.27 -5.26
CA GLU A 88 3.50 10.73 -5.42
C GLU A 88 3.54 11.42 -4.05
N SER A 89 2.75 10.95 -3.09
CA SER A 89 2.74 11.50 -1.73
C SER A 89 4.14 11.58 -1.11
N LYS A 90 4.93 10.50 -1.22
CA LYS A 90 6.31 10.50 -0.72
C LYS A 90 7.20 11.52 -1.42
N TYR A 91 7.08 11.60 -2.75
CA TYR A 91 7.87 12.57 -3.51
C TYR A 91 7.51 14.01 -3.13
N ILE A 92 6.22 14.32 -3.00
CA ILE A 92 5.76 15.66 -2.58
C ILE A 92 6.40 16.05 -1.25
N VAL A 93 6.31 15.18 -0.24
CA VAL A 93 6.93 15.43 1.08
C VAL A 93 8.43 15.67 0.94
N MET A 94 9.15 14.74 0.32
CA MET A 94 10.60 14.83 0.16
C MET A 94 11.03 16.11 -0.58
N ASN A 95 10.33 16.46 -1.66
CA ASN A 95 10.63 17.64 -2.47
C ASN A 95 10.32 18.96 -1.74
N SER A 96 9.33 18.95 -0.84
CA SER A 96 8.87 20.18 -0.18
C SER A 96 9.63 20.51 1.10
N ILE A 97 10.10 19.49 1.83
CA ILE A 97 10.69 19.70 3.17
C ILE A 97 12.20 19.46 3.25
N CYS A 98 12.77 18.68 2.33
CA CYS A 98 14.21 18.41 2.30
C CYS A 98 14.91 19.30 1.27
N ASN A 99 16.20 19.56 1.49
CA ASN A 99 17.06 20.21 0.51
C ASN A 99 17.82 19.17 -0.33
N PRO A 100 18.17 19.44 -1.59
CA PRO A 100 19.04 18.57 -2.36
C PRO A 100 20.33 18.26 -1.61
N GLY A 101 20.67 16.98 -1.49
CA GLY A 101 21.85 16.51 -0.73
C GLY A 101 21.57 16.09 0.71
N ASP A 102 20.40 16.40 1.29
CA ASP A 102 19.98 15.89 2.59
C ASP A 102 19.83 14.37 2.58
N TYR A 103 19.90 13.76 3.75
CA TYR A 103 19.67 12.33 3.92
C TYR A 103 18.22 12.02 4.31
N VAL A 104 17.64 10.99 3.68
CA VAL A 104 16.46 10.31 4.17
C VAL A 104 16.89 9.02 4.86
N VAL A 105 16.56 8.87 6.14
CA VAL A 105 16.75 7.62 6.87
C VAL A 105 15.52 6.76 6.68
N LEU A 106 15.65 5.59 6.01
CA LEU A 106 14.54 4.73 5.69
C LEU A 106 14.81 3.25 6.01
N ASP A 107 13.73 2.49 6.19
CA ASP A 107 13.81 1.06 6.49
C ASP A 107 14.35 0.23 5.32
N GLY A 108 15.09 -0.84 5.62
CA GLY A 108 15.71 -1.73 4.63
C GLY A 108 14.71 -2.50 3.76
N ASN A 109 13.47 -2.64 4.23
CA ASN A 109 12.37 -3.26 3.50
C ASN A 109 11.52 -2.25 2.71
N ALA A 110 11.97 -0.98 2.65
CA ALA A 110 11.23 0.06 1.97
C ALA A 110 10.97 -0.27 0.50
N HIS A 111 9.73 -0.07 0.08
CA HIS A 111 9.35 -0.30 -1.30
C HIS A 111 10.19 0.59 -2.25
N TYR A 112 10.61 0.06 -3.40
CA TYR A 112 11.46 0.75 -4.37
C TYR A 112 11.01 2.19 -4.70
N THR A 113 9.72 2.48 -4.59
CA THR A 113 9.19 3.84 -4.84
C THR A 113 9.65 4.88 -3.81
N SER A 114 10.16 4.47 -2.65
CA SER A 114 10.78 5.38 -1.68
C SER A 114 12.16 5.82 -2.19
N TYR A 115 12.95 4.89 -2.69
CA TYR A 115 14.25 5.18 -3.34
C TYR A 115 14.09 6.08 -4.56
N ILE A 116 13.13 5.78 -5.45
CA ILE A 116 12.84 6.62 -6.62
C ILE A 116 12.37 8.03 -6.22
N ALA A 117 11.60 8.16 -5.14
CA ALA A 117 11.18 9.47 -4.65
C ALA A 117 12.38 10.27 -4.11
N SER A 118 13.28 9.62 -3.37
CA SER A 118 14.53 10.23 -2.87
C SER A 118 15.43 10.68 -4.03
N GLU A 119 15.63 9.82 -5.03
CA GLU A 119 16.44 10.14 -6.21
C GLU A 119 15.88 11.35 -6.97
N ARG A 120 14.55 11.39 -7.20
CA ARG A 120 13.88 12.53 -7.85
C ARG A 120 14.02 13.83 -7.05
N ALA A 121 13.99 13.76 -5.74
CA ALA A 121 14.19 14.89 -4.85
C ALA A 121 15.68 15.22 -4.62
N LYS A 122 16.61 14.52 -5.28
CA LYS A 122 18.07 14.66 -5.15
C LYS A 122 18.59 14.47 -3.74
N LEU A 123 18.00 13.51 -3.02
CA LEU A 123 18.34 13.18 -1.63
C LEU A 123 19.25 11.94 -1.57
N ASN A 124 20.10 11.90 -0.56
CA ASN A 124 20.85 10.71 -0.20
C ASN A 124 19.98 9.78 0.65
N VAL A 125 20.31 8.48 0.65
CA VAL A 125 19.59 7.47 1.43
C VAL A 125 20.52 6.85 2.44
N ALA A 126 20.10 6.83 3.71
CA ALA A 126 20.69 6.02 4.76
C ALA A 126 19.68 4.92 5.17
N LYS A 127 20.14 3.67 5.18
CA LYS A 127 19.27 2.52 5.32
C LYS A 127 19.37 1.91 6.72
N VAL A 128 18.23 1.68 7.36
CA VAL A 128 18.11 0.90 8.59
C VAL A 128 17.93 -0.58 8.20
N GLU A 129 18.97 -1.38 8.39
CA GLU A 129 18.95 -2.77 7.95
C GLU A 129 17.96 -3.62 8.74
N SER A 130 17.27 -4.51 8.02
CA SER A 130 16.40 -5.52 8.63
C SER A 130 17.20 -6.64 9.28
N ASP A 131 16.52 -7.44 10.09
CA ASP A 131 17.05 -8.72 10.53
C ASP A 131 17.26 -9.66 9.33
N ASN A 132 18.04 -10.72 9.55
CA ASN A 132 18.28 -11.73 8.53
C ASN A 132 17.12 -12.72 8.41
N TYR A 133 17.26 -13.66 7.46
CA TYR A 133 16.40 -14.82 7.29
C TYR A 133 16.12 -15.53 8.64
N PRO A 134 14.88 -15.96 8.89
CA PRO A 134 13.70 -15.86 8.04
C PRO A 134 12.80 -14.65 8.36
N THR A 135 13.15 -13.84 9.35
CA THR A 135 12.25 -12.83 9.94
C THR A 135 12.22 -11.51 9.19
N TYR A 136 13.36 -11.04 8.71
CA TYR A 136 13.49 -9.76 7.97
C TYR A 136 12.78 -8.56 8.63
N ARG A 137 12.70 -8.53 9.96
CA ARG A 137 12.02 -7.45 10.68
C ARG A 137 12.90 -6.20 10.75
N ILE A 138 12.28 -5.06 10.81
CA ILE A 138 12.94 -3.79 11.14
C ILE A 138 12.86 -3.61 12.66
N ASN A 139 14.03 -3.50 13.29
CA ASN A 139 14.11 -3.10 14.70
C ASN A 139 14.10 -1.56 14.77
N PRO A 140 13.08 -0.94 15.39
CA PRO A 140 12.99 0.51 15.51
C PRO A 140 14.20 1.16 16.16
N GLU A 141 14.87 0.50 17.12
CA GLU A 141 16.03 1.08 17.81
C GLU A 141 17.22 1.33 16.87
N LYS A 142 17.35 0.54 15.79
CA LYS A 142 18.42 0.75 14.80
C LYS A 142 18.32 2.10 14.07
N TYR A 143 17.16 2.78 14.13
CA TYR A 143 17.06 4.16 13.64
C TYR A 143 17.98 5.10 14.40
N ASN A 144 18.12 4.94 15.72
CA ASN A 144 19.06 5.76 16.52
C ASN A 144 20.49 5.58 16.03
N GLU A 145 20.94 4.33 15.80
CA GLU A 145 22.31 4.05 15.34
C GLU A 145 22.60 4.71 13.97
N VAL A 146 21.66 4.66 13.04
CA VAL A 146 21.81 5.29 11.72
C VAL A 146 21.81 6.82 11.83
N ILE A 147 20.96 7.38 12.68
CA ILE A 147 20.91 8.82 12.94
C ILE A 147 22.23 9.29 13.59
N ASP A 148 22.71 8.60 14.63
CA ASP A 148 23.97 8.92 15.31
C ASP A 148 25.15 8.93 14.33
N ASN A 149 25.28 7.90 13.49
CA ASN A 149 26.32 7.83 12.46
C ASN A 149 26.30 8.99 11.45
N LEU A 150 25.10 9.46 11.08
CA LEU A 150 24.98 10.61 10.18
C LEU A 150 25.32 11.92 10.88
N GLU A 151 24.86 12.12 12.12
CA GLU A 151 25.16 13.31 12.93
C GLU A 151 26.65 13.41 13.23
N ASP A 152 27.30 12.31 13.64
CA ASP A 152 28.74 12.24 13.89
C ASP A 152 29.58 12.55 12.62
N SER A 153 29.00 12.21 11.45
CA SER A 153 29.61 12.52 10.14
C SER A 153 29.23 13.90 9.61
N ASN A 154 28.57 14.75 10.40
CA ASN A 154 28.06 16.07 10.01
C ASN A 154 27.19 16.03 8.73
N LYS A 155 26.36 15.00 8.58
CA LYS A 155 25.41 14.85 7.48
C LYS A 155 24.05 15.41 7.89
N ASN A 156 23.43 16.18 7.00
CA ASN A 156 22.12 16.74 7.25
C ASN A 156 21.02 15.71 7.00
N ILE A 157 20.17 15.46 7.99
CA ILE A 157 19.02 14.55 7.89
C ILE A 157 17.78 15.39 7.64
N GLY A 158 17.14 15.20 6.49
CA GLY A 158 15.92 15.93 6.10
C GLY A 158 14.63 15.20 6.51
N LEU A 159 14.65 13.87 6.60
CA LEU A 159 13.45 13.07 6.81
C LEU A 159 13.74 11.67 7.36
N ILE A 160 12.92 11.24 8.30
CA ILE A 160 12.80 9.83 8.70
C ILE A 160 11.61 9.22 7.95
N LEU A 161 11.79 8.05 7.33
CA LEU A 161 10.73 7.33 6.64
C LEU A 161 10.65 5.89 7.15
N LEU A 162 9.43 5.42 7.41
CA LEU A 162 9.14 4.03 7.71
C LEU A 162 8.07 3.49 6.78
N THR A 163 8.27 2.28 6.27
CA THR A 163 7.22 1.50 5.63
C THR A 163 6.47 0.73 6.71
N HIS A 164 5.24 1.13 7.02
CA HIS A 164 4.44 0.58 8.13
C HIS A 164 4.27 -0.93 8.01
N VAL A 165 3.91 -1.40 6.81
CA VAL A 165 3.98 -2.81 6.43
C VAL A 165 4.76 -2.93 5.14
N ASP A 166 5.82 -3.72 5.15
CA ASP A 166 6.60 -3.96 3.95
C ASP A 166 5.85 -4.85 2.92
N GLY A 167 6.10 -4.59 1.66
CA GLY A 167 5.43 -5.28 0.56
C GLY A 167 6.02 -6.64 0.20
N ASP A 168 7.09 -7.07 0.89
CA ASP A 168 7.75 -8.34 0.61
C ASP A 168 7.38 -9.42 1.63
N TYR A 169 7.54 -9.15 2.91
CA TYR A 169 7.34 -10.12 3.98
C TYR A 169 6.03 -9.86 4.76
N GLY A 170 5.45 -8.67 4.63
CA GLY A 170 4.27 -8.27 5.37
C GLY A 170 4.53 -8.09 6.86
N ASN A 171 5.72 -7.62 7.23
CA ASN A 171 6.06 -7.29 8.61
C ASN A 171 5.42 -5.96 8.99
N LEU A 172 4.70 -5.94 10.11
CA LEU A 172 4.13 -4.73 10.69
C LEU A 172 5.14 -4.15 11.70
N THR A 173 5.83 -3.10 11.29
CA THR A 173 6.82 -2.45 12.15
C THR A 173 6.15 -1.50 13.15
N ASP A 174 6.68 -1.43 14.38
CA ASP A 174 6.22 -0.51 15.43
C ASP A 174 6.49 0.95 15.02
N ALA A 175 5.50 1.54 14.34
CA ALA A 175 5.56 2.90 13.83
C ALA A 175 5.53 3.94 14.97
N GLU A 176 4.86 3.65 16.10
CA GLU A 176 4.83 4.55 17.25
C GLU A 176 6.23 4.75 17.82
N LYS A 177 7.00 3.66 17.91
CA LYS A 177 8.37 3.69 18.43
C LYS A 177 9.29 4.48 17.49
N VAL A 178 9.21 4.28 16.18
CA VAL A 178 9.97 5.07 15.20
C VAL A 178 9.56 6.55 15.26
N GLY A 179 8.27 6.84 15.33
CA GLY A 179 7.77 8.21 15.47
C GLY A 179 8.26 8.90 16.75
N LYS A 180 8.32 8.18 17.88
CA LYS A 180 8.91 8.70 19.13
C LYS A 180 10.39 9.02 18.98
N ILE A 181 11.15 8.16 18.28
CA ILE A 181 12.58 8.40 17.99
C ILE A 181 12.71 9.66 17.12
N ALA A 182 11.98 9.74 16.00
CA ALA A 182 12.03 10.89 15.10
C ALA A 182 11.72 12.20 15.84
N LYS A 183 10.62 12.22 16.61
CA LYS A 183 10.21 13.38 17.42
C LYS A 183 11.25 13.79 18.45
N LYS A 184 11.83 12.82 19.18
CA LYS A 184 12.88 13.09 20.19
C LYS A 184 14.14 13.68 19.56
N ARG A 185 14.46 13.27 18.33
CA ARG A 185 15.64 13.74 17.57
C ARG A 185 15.36 15.02 16.77
N GLY A 186 14.10 15.47 16.71
CA GLY A 186 13.71 16.70 16.01
C GLY A 186 13.62 16.57 14.48
N TYR A 187 13.47 15.35 13.95
CA TYR A 187 13.36 15.09 12.53
C TYR A 187 11.90 14.83 12.11
N PRO A 188 11.46 15.34 10.94
CA PRO A 188 10.15 15.03 10.38
C PRO A 188 10.00 13.53 10.11
N PHE A 189 8.79 12.99 10.34
CA PHE A 189 8.49 11.57 10.17
C PHE A 189 7.38 11.31 9.14
N LEU A 190 7.73 10.61 8.05
CA LEU A 190 6.83 10.14 7.01
C LEU A 190 6.56 8.64 7.19
N LEU A 191 5.30 8.28 7.41
CA LEU A 191 4.86 6.89 7.47
C LEU A 191 4.22 6.47 6.13
N ASN A 192 4.81 5.49 5.47
CA ASN A 192 4.26 4.90 4.25
C ASN A 192 3.19 3.86 4.61
N CYS A 193 1.93 4.25 4.50
CA CYS A 193 0.74 3.48 4.88
C CYS A 193 0.07 2.77 3.69
N ALA A 194 0.81 2.49 2.61
CA ALA A 194 0.22 1.96 1.37
C ALA A 194 -0.53 0.64 1.53
N TYR A 195 -0.18 -0.18 2.54
CA TYR A 195 -0.82 -1.45 2.85
C TYR A 195 -1.62 -1.46 4.16
N THR A 196 -1.68 -0.36 4.91
CA THR A 196 -2.32 -0.33 6.23
C THR A 196 -3.56 0.53 6.28
N VAL A 197 -3.52 1.77 5.79
CA VAL A 197 -4.70 2.64 5.77
C VAL A 197 -5.83 2.03 4.93
N GLY A 198 -6.99 1.88 5.56
CA GLY A 198 -8.16 1.25 4.98
C GLY A 198 -8.23 -0.28 5.15
N ARG A 199 -7.21 -0.91 5.74
CA ARG A 199 -7.24 -2.31 6.20
C ARG A 199 -7.32 -2.40 7.71
N MET A 200 -6.54 -1.61 8.40
CA MET A 200 -6.46 -1.51 9.85
C MET A 200 -6.55 -0.05 10.30
N GLU A 201 -6.78 0.19 11.58
CA GLU A 201 -6.74 1.54 12.15
C GLU A 201 -5.32 2.11 12.04
N VAL A 202 -5.22 3.33 11.53
CA VAL A 202 -3.98 4.12 11.51
C VAL A 202 -4.32 5.54 11.95
N ASN A 203 -3.67 5.99 13.02
CA ASN A 203 -3.85 7.33 13.56
C ASN A 203 -2.50 8.04 13.66
N GLY A 204 -2.29 9.04 12.80
CA GLY A 204 -1.00 9.74 12.69
C GLY A 204 -0.57 10.41 14.00
N LYS A 205 -1.50 11.00 14.76
CA LYS A 205 -1.20 11.62 16.05
C LYS A 205 -0.66 10.62 17.07
N LYS A 206 -1.32 9.45 17.19
CA LYS A 206 -0.87 8.37 18.09
C LYS A 206 0.49 7.83 17.68
N LEU A 207 0.76 7.76 16.38
CA LEU A 207 2.02 7.24 15.83
C LEU A 207 3.14 8.29 15.76
N ASN A 208 2.89 9.53 16.18
CA ASN A 208 3.80 10.67 16.05
C ASN A 208 4.26 10.90 14.59
N ALA A 209 3.41 10.61 13.62
CA ALA A 209 3.70 10.84 12.22
C ALA A 209 3.34 12.29 11.82
N ASP A 210 4.24 12.93 11.06
CA ASP A 210 4.01 14.24 10.48
C ASP A 210 3.33 14.14 9.11
N PHE A 211 3.57 13.02 8.42
CA PHE A 211 3.00 12.73 7.12
C PHE A 211 2.57 11.28 7.01
N LEU A 212 1.40 11.03 6.37
CA LEU A 212 0.97 9.69 5.98
C LEU A 212 0.86 9.62 4.45
N ALA A 213 1.55 8.65 3.84
CA ALA A 213 1.45 8.38 2.41
C ALA A 213 0.59 7.14 2.17
N CYS A 214 -0.65 7.32 1.71
CA CYS A 214 -1.66 6.27 1.60
C CYS A 214 -1.92 5.87 0.14
N SER A 215 -2.37 4.62 -0.09
CA SER A 215 -2.74 4.11 -1.41
C SER A 215 -4.19 3.64 -1.44
N GLY A 216 -5.05 4.40 -2.14
CA GLY A 216 -6.48 4.09 -2.26
C GLY A 216 -6.73 2.80 -3.03
N HIS A 217 -6.06 2.63 -4.17
CA HIS A 217 -6.23 1.48 -5.04
C HIS A 217 -5.62 0.16 -4.52
N LYS A 218 -4.83 0.20 -3.43
CA LYS A 218 -4.30 -1.01 -2.77
C LYS A 218 -5.11 -1.40 -1.54
N SER A 219 -5.46 -0.42 -0.70
CA SER A 219 -5.97 -0.68 0.65
C SER A 219 -7.26 0.03 1.00
N MET A 220 -7.74 0.97 0.18
CA MET A 220 -8.96 1.74 0.48
C MET A 220 -10.09 1.46 -0.51
N ALA A 221 -10.14 0.27 -1.09
CA ALA A 221 -11.22 -0.18 -2.00
C ALA A 221 -11.57 0.83 -3.09
N ALA A 222 -10.57 1.48 -3.69
CA ALA A 222 -10.74 2.50 -4.69
C ALA A 222 -10.18 2.10 -6.06
N SER A 223 -10.73 2.68 -7.12
CA SER A 223 -10.15 2.63 -8.46
C SER A 223 -8.84 3.41 -8.48
N GLY A 224 -7.84 2.95 -9.23
CA GLY A 224 -6.54 3.61 -9.26
C GLY A 224 -6.26 4.38 -10.55
N PRO A 225 -5.22 5.21 -10.54
CA PRO A 225 -4.36 5.55 -9.40
C PRO A 225 -4.98 6.61 -8.50
N ILE A 226 -5.06 6.35 -7.22
CA ILE A 226 -5.48 7.28 -6.17
C ILE A 226 -4.76 6.99 -4.86
N GLY A 227 -4.46 8.00 -4.09
CA GLY A 227 -3.93 7.96 -2.74
C GLY A 227 -4.31 9.21 -1.96
N ILE A 228 -3.95 9.22 -0.70
CA ILE A 228 -4.08 10.37 0.19
C ILE A 228 -2.71 10.70 0.75
N LEU A 229 -2.34 11.96 0.71
CA LEU A 229 -1.31 12.55 1.52
C LEU A 229 -1.99 13.23 2.70
N ALA A 230 -1.68 12.78 3.91
CA ALA A 230 -2.14 13.44 5.13
C ALA A 230 -0.97 14.15 5.83
N ILE A 231 -1.21 15.33 6.38
CA ILE A 231 -0.19 16.31 6.77
C ILE A 231 -0.55 16.89 8.13
N ARG A 232 0.47 17.13 8.98
CA ARG A 232 0.33 17.97 10.18
C ARG A 232 0.31 19.42 9.80
N GLU A 233 -0.49 20.23 10.51
CA GLU A 233 -0.69 21.64 10.23
C GLU A 233 0.62 22.43 10.11
N GLU A 234 1.59 22.13 10.97
CA GLU A 234 2.90 22.80 11.01
C GLU A 234 3.71 22.72 9.69
N TYR A 235 3.38 21.75 8.84
CA TYR A 235 4.04 21.56 7.53
C TYR A 235 3.20 22.07 6.35
N SER A 236 1.98 22.58 6.61
CA SER A 236 1.04 22.95 5.56
C SER A 236 1.58 24.02 4.62
N GLU A 237 2.20 25.08 5.14
CA GLU A 237 2.77 26.16 4.34
C GLU A 237 3.85 25.69 3.35
N LYS A 238 4.63 24.67 3.71
CA LYS A 238 5.68 24.11 2.85
C LYS A 238 5.10 23.19 1.79
N ILE A 239 4.23 22.25 2.20
CA ILE A 239 3.67 21.22 1.32
C ILE A 239 2.61 21.79 0.38
N LEU A 240 1.77 22.71 0.86
CA LEU A 240 0.63 23.27 0.13
C LEU A 240 0.92 24.70 -0.36
N ARG A 241 2.19 25.06 -0.50
CA ARG A 241 2.59 26.38 -1.00
C ARG A 241 1.92 26.67 -2.34
N THR A 242 1.42 27.87 -2.49
CA THR A 242 0.73 28.29 -3.71
C THR A 242 1.71 28.83 -4.76
N SER A 243 1.28 28.81 -6.01
CA SER A 243 2.05 29.34 -7.13
C SER A 243 2.17 30.85 -7.06
N LYS A 244 3.35 31.39 -7.38
CA LYS A 244 3.59 32.83 -7.49
C LYS A 244 2.78 33.49 -8.62
N THR A 245 2.45 32.74 -9.66
CA THR A 245 1.70 33.22 -10.83
C THR A 245 0.22 32.88 -10.81
N HIS A 246 -0.15 31.85 -10.05
CA HIS A 246 -1.53 31.35 -9.91
C HIS A 246 -1.84 31.09 -8.43
N PRO A 247 -2.18 32.11 -7.64
CA PRO A 247 -2.23 32.02 -6.16
C PRO A 247 -3.20 30.99 -5.59
N VAL A 248 -4.18 30.53 -6.38
CA VAL A 248 -5.13 29.49 -5.97
C VAL A 248 -4.61 28.06 -6.23
N LYS A 249 -3.44 27.89 -6.89
CA LYS A 249 -2.90 26.58 -7.25
C LYS A 249 -1.77 26.17 -6.33
N GLU A 250 -1.92 25.01 -5.69
CA GLU A 250 -0.87 24.37 -4.91
C GLU A 250 0.20 23.78 -5.87
N VAL A 251 1.44 24.20 -5.72
CA VAL A 251 2.53 23.87 -6.69
C VAL A 251 2.86 22.38 -6.71
N GLU A 252 2.86 21.76 -5.55
CA GLU A 252 3.26 20.34 -5.43
C GLU A 252 2.13 19.38 -5.80
N MET A 253 0.87 19.86 -5.79
CA MET A 253 -0.28 19.05 -6.18
C MET A 253 -0.44 19.04 -7.71
N LEU A 254 -0.49 17.84 -8.32
CA LEU A 254 -0.52 17.65 -9.77
C LEU A 254 -1.87 18.03 -10.44
N GLY A 255 -2.58 19.03 -9.91
CA GLY A 255 -3.85 19.49 -10.46
C GLY A 255 -5.03 18.60 -10.10
N CYS A 256 -6.23 19.13 -10.33
CA CYS A 256 -7.48 18.51 -9.91
C CYS A 256 -8.05 17.52 -10.92
N THR A 257 -7.94 17.81 -12.22
CA THR A 257 -8.66 17.11 -13.28
C THR A 257 -8.32 15.64 -13.43
N SER A 258 -7.09 15.24 -13.12
CA SER A 258 -6.62 13.86 -13.24
C SER A 258 -7.18 12.91 -12.17
N ARG A 259 -7.92 13.39 -11.18
CA ARG A 259 -8.39 12.63 -10.03
C ARG A 259 -9.90 12.39 -9.98
N GLY A 260 -10.64 12.75 -11.04
CA GLY A 260 -12.10 12.67 -11.05
C GLY A 260 -12.65 11.30 -10.61
N VAL A 261 -12.76 10.36 -11.50
CA VAL A 261 -13.32 9.02 -11.23
C VAL A 261 -12.59 8.27 -10.09
N PRO A 262 -11.25 8.26 -10.00
CA PRO A 262 -10.57 7.63 -8.86
C PRO A 262 -10.94 8.26 -7.51
N LEU A 263 -11.06 9.58 -7.42
CA LEU A 263 -11.46 10.27 -6.20
C LEU A 263 -12.90 9.93 -5.80
N ILE A 264 -13.83 9.96 -6.74
CA ILE A 264 -15.23 9.56 -6.51
C ILE A 264 -15.31 8.12 -6.02
N SER A 265 -14.52 7.21 -6.60
CA SER A 265 -14.49 5.82 -6.15
C SER A 265 -14.03 5.67 -4.70
N LEU A 266 -13.06 6.50 -4.28
CA LEU A 266 -12.55 6.52 -2.92
C LEU A 266 -13.58 7.10 -1.94
N MET A 267 -14.23 8.20 -2.30
CA MET A 267 -15.31 8.81 -1.52
C MET A 267 -16.45 7.82 -1.27
N ALA A 268 -16.94 7.19 -2.34
CA ALA A 268 -18.03 6.22 -2.24
C ALA A 268 -17.63 4.93 -1.49
N SER A 269 -16.34 4.59 -1.42
CA SER A 269 -15.83 3.47 -0.63
C SER A 269 -15.60 3.84 0.84
N PHE A 270 -15.58 5.11 1.20
CA PHE A 270 -15.18 5.54 2.53
C PHE A 270 -16.07 5.00 3.68
N PRO A 271 -17.42 4.98 3.58
CA PRO A 271 -18.25 4.35 4.60
C PRO A 271 -17.91 2.86 4.80
N TYR A 272 -17.67 2.12 3.71
CA TYR A 272 -17.25 0.73 3.75
C TYR A 272 -15.87 0.56 4.42
N ILE A 273 -14.93 1.48 4.16
CA ILE A 273 -13.60 1.46 4.77
C ILE A 273 -13.70 1.63 6.29
N ILE A 274 -14.51 2.58 6.78
CA ILE A 274 -14.71 2.83 8.21
C ILE A 274 -15.20 1.56 8.92
N GLU A 275 -16.12 0.83 8.32
CA GLU A 275 -16.64 -0.41 8.90
C GLU A 275 -15.63 -1.56 8.84
N ARG A 276 -14.97 -1.75 7.72
CA ARG A 276 -14.08 -2.92 7.56
C ARG A 276 -12.82 -2.88 8.41
N VAL A 277 -12.27 -1.68 8.72
CA VAL A 277 -11.09 -1.58 9.59
C VAL A 277 -11.36 -2.10 11.01
N LYS A 278 -12.61 -2.07 11.47
CA LYS A 278 -13.03 -2.62 12.76
C LYS A 278 -12.85 -4.14 12.84
N ASN A 279 -12.85 -4.82 11.70
CA ASN A 279 -12.72 -6.27 11.60
C ASN A 279 -11.27 -6.76 11.46
N TRP A 280 -10.30 -5.89 11.66
CA TRP A 280 -8.88 -6.21 11.46
C TRP A 280 -8.40 -7.47 12.18
N ASN A 281 -8.81 -7.66 13.43
CA ASN A 281 -8.42 -8.83 14.20
C ASN A 281 -8.85 -10.16 13.56
N GLU A 282 -10.00 -10.20 12.90
CA GLU A 282 -10.46 -11.40 12.16
C GLU A 282 -9.61 -11.63 10.90
N GLU A 283 -9.18 -10.58 10.21
CA GLU A 283 -8.28 -10.70 9.07
C GLU A 283 -6.91 -11.26 9.47
N VAL A 284 -6.39 -10.81 10.61
CA VAL A 284 -5.14 -11.35 11.19
C VAL A 284 -5.29 -12.81 11.60
N LYS A 285 -6.42 -13.20 12.22
CA LYS A 285 -6.69 -14.59 12.57
C LYS A 285 -6.71 -15.51 11.35
N LYS A 286 -7.37 -15.09 10.25
CA LYS A 286 -7.36 -15.83 8.99
C LYS A 286 -5.95 -16.01 8.44
N SER A 287 -5.13 -14.96 8.49
CA SER A 287 -3.74 -15.02 8.03
C SER A 287 -2.90 -15.99 8.86
N ARG A 288 -3.08 -16.00 10.18
CA ARG A 288 -2.41 -16.95 11.09
C ARG A 288 -2.83 -18.41 10.82
N TYR A 289 -4.13 -18.62 10.60
CA TYR A 289 -4.66 -19.93 10.20
C TYR A 289 -4.03 -20.44 8.90
N VAL A 290 -3.93 -19.57 7.88
CA VAL A 290 -3.29 -19.93 6.61
C VAL A 290 -1.82 -20.33 6.84
N VAL A 291 -1.09 -19.56 7.64
CA VAL A 291 0.31 -19.85 7.96
C VAL A 291 0.42 -21.20 8.66
N GLU A 292 -0.33 -21.43 9.74
CA GLU A 292 -0.33 -22.67 10.51
C GLU A 292 -0.57 -23.88 9.60
N LYS A 293 -1.63 -23.86 8.81
CA LYS A 293 -2.00 -24.99 7.95
C LYS A 293 -1.02 -25.27 6.80
N LEU A 294 -0.46 -24.23 6.21
CA LEU A 294 0.48 -24.43 5.11
C LEU A 294 1.89 -24.80 5.61
N GLU A 295 2.27 -24.43 6.82
CA GLU A 295 3.51 -24.91 7.44
C GLU A 295 3.46 -26.43 7.74
N GLU A 296 2.27 -26.99 8.06
CA GLU A 296 2.08 -28.43 8.27
C GLU A 296 2.48 -29.27 7.03
N ILE A 297 2.39 -28.70 5.82
CA ILE A 297 2.76 -29.38 4.57
C ILE A 297 4.14 -29.01 4.05
N GLY A 298 4.96 -28.32 4.84
CA GLY A 298 6.37 -28.00 4.53
C GLY A 298 6.59 -26.67 3.83
N PHE A 299 5.61 -25.74 3.88
CA PHE A 299 5.86 -24.35 3.54
C PHE A 299 6.58 -23.66 4.70
N ILE A 300 7.37 -22.63 4.40
CA ILE A 300 8.10 -21.86 5.40
C ILE A 300 7.64 -20.41 5.32
N GLN A 301 6.96 -19.93 6.35
CA GLN A 301 6.55 -18.52 6.38
C GLN A 301 7.76 -17.63 6.58
N LEU A 302 7.94 -16.66 5.68
CA LEU A 302 8.92 -15.60 5.78
C LEU A 302 8.29 -14.35 6.42
N GLY A 303 9.05 -13.68 7.28
CA GLY A 303 8.61 -12.52 8.03
C GLY A 303 8.31 -12.81 9.50
N GLU A 304 7.68 -11.86 10.17
CA GLU A 304 7.36 -11.93 11.59
C GLU A 304 6.43 -13.09 11.95
N LYS A 305 6.68 -13.70 13.11
CA LYS A 305 5.81 -14.70 13.76
C LYS A 305 5.48 -14.24 15.18
N PRO A 306 4.20 -14.27 15.59
CA PRO A 306 3.02 -14.51 14.75
C PRO A 306 2.78 -13.37 13.75
N LYS A 307 2.07 -13.66 12.65
CA LYS A 307 1.66 -12.62 11.69
C LYS A 307 0.76 -11.58 12.33
N ASN A 308 0.99 -10.31 12.00
CA ASN A 308 0.16 -9.18 12.43
C ASN A 308 -0.46 -8.42 11.24
N HIS A 309 -0.23 -8.92 10.01
CA HIS A 309 -0.80 -8.38 8.79
C HIS A 309 -1.28 -9.48 7.85
N ASP A 310 -2.15 -9.13 6.91
CA ASP A 310 -2.76 -10.08 5.95
C ASP A 310 -1.85 -10.48 4.78
N LEU A 311 -0.77 -9.75 4.54
CA LEU A 311 0.22 -10.13 3.53
C LEU A 311 1.10 -11.25 4.09
N ILE A 312 1.11 -12.37 3.39
CA ILE A 312 1.88 -13.56 3.77
C ILE A 312 2.85 -13.87 2.63
N LYS A 313 4.11 -14.13 2.97
CA LYS A 313 5.11 -14.67 2.05
C LYS A 313 5.55 -16.04 2.53
N PHE A 314 5.58 -17.00 1.61
CA PHE A 314 6.11 -18.34 1.84
C PHE A 314 7.33 -18.62 0.96
N GLU A 315 8.32 -19.25 1.53
CA GLU A 315 9.26 -20.09 0.83
C GLU A 315 8.66 -21.50 0.73
N THR A 316 8.78 -22.15 -0.44
CA THR A 316 8.01 -23.36 -0.74
C THR A 316 8.88 -24.44 -1.37
N PRO A 317 9.82 -25.04 -0.59
CA PRO A 317 10.73 -26.09 -1.07
C PRO A 317 9.99 -27.27 -1.70
N ILE A 318 8.87 -27.69 -1.09
CA ILE A 318 8.06 -28.81 -1.59
C ILE A 318 7.49 -28.56 -2.99
N LEU A 319 7.07 -27.31 -3.30
CA LEU A 319 6.59 -26.98 -4.65
C LEU A 319 7.74 -26.96 -5.66
N ASP A 320 8.95 -26.56 -5.24
CA ASP A 320 10.13 -26.60 -6.12
C ASP A 320 10.56 -28.03 -6.44
N GLU A 321 10.44 -28.94 -5.49
CA GLU A 321 10.68 -30.38 -5.71
C GLU A 321 9.65 -31.02 -6.65
N ILE A 322 8.37 -30.72 -6.45
CA ILE A 322 7.30 -31.17 -7.35
C ILE A 322 7.57 -30.64 -8.77
N ALA A 323 7.95 -29.38 -8.90
CA ALA A 323 8.23 -28.74 -10.19
C ALA A 323 9.35 -29.42 -10.99
N LYS A 324 10.33 -30.04 -10.32
CA LYS A 324 11.41 -30.80 -10.97
C LYS A 324 10.92 -32.08 -11.63
N ARG A 325 9.83 -32.67 -11.13
CA ARG A 325 9.25 -33.93 -11.57
C ARG A 325 8.02 -33.78 -12.47
N ASP A 326 7.22 -32.74 -12.28
CA ASP A 326 6.01 -32.48 -13.06
C ASP A 326 6.38 -32.02 -14.47
N LYS A 327 5.69 -32.56 -15.51
CA LYS A 327 5.88 -32.18 -16.92
C LYS A 327 5.62 -30.69 -17.18
N ARG A 328 4.75 -30.06 -16.38
CA ARG A 328 4.42 -28.63 -16.45
C ARG A 328 5.47 -27.76 -15.75
N ARG A 329 6.42 -28.36 -15.04
CA ARG A 329 7.46 -27.69 -14.26
C ARG A 329 6.84 -26.65 -13.30
N GLY A 330 7.40 -25.44 -13.21
CA GLY A 330 6.91 -24.38 -12.35
C GLY A 330 5.47 -23.87 -12.64
N PHE A 331 4.84 -24.31 -13.73
CA PHE A 331 3.47 -23.88 -14.06
C PHE A 331 2.39 -24.74 -13.40
N PHE A 332 2.71 -25.94 -12.89
CA PHE A 332 1.73 -26.87 -12.34
C PHE A 332 0.88 -26.23 -11.23
N PHE A 333 1.51 -25.55 -10.28
CA PHE A 333 0.82 -24.96 -9.13
C PHE A 333 -0.20 -23.90 -9.55
N TYR A 334 0.20 -23.00 -10.43
CA TYR A 334 -0.71 -22.00 -11.01
C TYR A 334 -1.89 -22.65 -11.74
N GLU A 335 -1.64 -23.71 -12.53
CA GLU A 335 -2.67 -24.39 -13.31
C GLU A 335 -3.63 -25.18 -12.42
N GLU A 336 -3.16 -25.84 -11.38
CA GLU A 336 -4.00 -26.54 -10.42
C GLU A 336 -4.89 -25.58 -9.60
N LEU A 337 -4.34 -24.45 -9.16
CA LEU A 337 -5.12 -23.40 -8.50
C LEU A 337 -6.20 -22.84 -9.43
N LYS A 338 -5.85 -22.59 -10.70
CA LYS A 338 -6.79 -22.07 -11.69
C LYS A 338 -7.96 -23.04 -11.94
N LYS A 339 -7.72 -24.35 -11.98
CA LYS A 339 -8.79 -25.36 -12.09
C LYS A 339 -9.79 -25.29 -10.94
N ARG A 340 -9.35 -24.83 -9.75
CA ARG A 340 -10.14 -24.66 -8.52
C ARG A 340 -10.73 -23.24 -8.40
N GLY A 341 -10.65 -22.40 -9.45
CA GLY A 341 -11.12 -21.03 -9.41
C GLY A 341 -10.28 -20.10 -8.55
N ILE A 342 -9.04 -20.46 -8.25
CA ILE A 342 -8.11 -19.66 -7.43
C ILE A 342 -7.04 -19.06 -8.33
N GLY A 343 -6.76 -17.77 -8.14
CA GLY A 343 -5.75 -17.01 -8.88
C GLY A 343 -4.98 -16.02 -8.00
N GLY A 344 -4.27 -15.10 -8.64
CA GLY A 344 -3.52 -14.06 -7.93
C GLY A 344 -2.09 -14.45 -7.53
N ILE A 345 -1.70 -15.72 -7.73
CA ILE A 345 -0.32 -16.18 -7.57
C ILE A 345 0.39 -16.07 -8.91
N LYS A 346 1.63 -15.61 -8.91
CA LYS A 346 2.41 -15.41 -10.12
C LYS A 346 2.71 -16.74 -10.81
N ARG A 347 2.46 -16.78 -12.11
CA ARG A 347 2.68 -17.96 -12.96
C ARG A 347 4.16 -18.35 -13.00
N GLY A 348 4.45 -19.64 -12.89
CA GLY A 348 5.81 -20.19 -13.00
C GLY A 348 6.68 -20.04 -11.74
N VAL A 349 6.13 -19.58 -10.63
CA VAL A 349 6.85 -19.39 -9.36
C VAL A 349 6.52 -20.55 -8.41
N THR A 350 7.55 -21.28 -7.99
CA THR A 350 7.44 -22.45 -7.07
C THR A 350 8.43 -22.41 -5.90
N LYS A 351 9.38 -21.47 -5.91
CA LYS A 351 10.33 -21.33 -4.80
C LYS A 351 9.77 -20.49 -3.66
N GLU A 352 9.06 -19.46 -4.02
CA GLU A 352 8.43 -18.55 -3.07
C GLU A 352 7.24 -17.84 -3.71
N PHE A 353 6.24 -17.48 -2.94
CA PHE A 353 5.14 -16.62 -3.40
C PHE A 353 4.55 -15.80 -2.26
N LYS A 354 3.82 -14.74 -2.66
CA LYS A 354 3.04 -13.91 -1.75
C LYS A 354 1.55 -14.14 -1.96
N MET A 355 0.79 -14.14 -0.87
CA MET A 355 -0.66 -14.21 -0.91
C MET A 355 -1.31 -13.38 0.19
N SER A 356 -2.61 -13.14 0.04
CA SER A 356 -3.47 -12.56 1.06
C SER A 356 -4.86 -13.15 0.95
N VAL A 357 -5.48 -13.41 2.09
CA VAL A 357 -6.87 -13.83 2.22
C VAL A 357 -7.78 -12.70 2.74
N TYR A 358 -7.27 -11.48 2.78
CA TYR A 358 -7.99 -10.31 3.26
C TYR A 358 -9.37 -10.15 2.60
N GLY A 359 -10.40 -10.00 3.42
CA GLY A 359 -11.78 -9.83 2.95
C GLY A 359 -12.41 -11.08 2.31
N LEU A 360 -11.78 -12.26 2.41
CA LEU A 360 -12.45 -13.53 2.14
C LEU A 360 -13.26 -13.98 3.36
N SER A 361 -14.34 -14.75 3.14
CA SER A 361 -15.02 -15.45 4.23
C SER A 361 -14.11 -16.55 4.82
N TRP A 362 -14.44 -17.01 6.02
CA TRP A 362 -13.75 -18.16 6.62
C TRP A 362 -13.85 -19.42 5.74
N ASP A 363 -15.04 -19.70 5.19
CA ASP A 363 -15.23 -20.87 4.33
C ASP A 363 -14.38 -20.78 3.05
N THR A 364 -14.33 -19.61 2.43
CA THR A 364 -13.47 -19.39 1.25
C THR A 364 -11.99 -19.48 1.63
N THR A 365 -11.59 -18.99 2.81
CA THR A 365 -10.22 -19.11 3.29
C THR A 365 -9.82 -20.56 3.52
N LYS A 366 -10.69 -21.36 4.16
CA LYS A 366 -10.48 -22.80 4.33
C LYS A 366 -10.39 -23.53 2.98
N TYR A 367 -11.32 -23.25 2.08
CA TYR A 367 -11.29 -23.82 0.72
C TYR A 367 -9.97 -23.54 -0.02
N VAL A 368 -9.42 -22.33 0.12
CA VAL A 368 -8.10 -22.00 -0.47
C VAL A 368 -6.99 -22.85 0.16
N VAL A 369 -6.98 -22.98 1.47
CA VAL A 369 -5.98 -23.75 2.21
C VAL A 369 -6.08 -25.24 1.83
N ASP A 370 -7.27 -25.82 1.89
CA ASP A 370 -7.53 -27.23 1.56
C ASP A 370 -7.14 -27.52 0.11
N SER A 371 -7.46 -26.61 -0.82
CA SER A 371 -7.05 -26.71 -2.23
C SER A 371 -5.52 -26.75 -2.40
N ILE A 372 -4.77 -25.94 -1.64
CA ILE A 372 -3.31 -25.95 -1.69
C ILE A 372 -2.75 -27.26 -1.11
N ILE A 373 -3.30 -27.71 0.00
CA ILE A 373 -2.90 -28.99 0.65
C ILE A 373 -3.14 -30.15 -0.32
N GLU A 374 -4.34 -30.29 -0.88
CA GLU A 374 -4.66 -31.33 -1.85
C GLU A 374 -3.74 -31.32 -3.08
N ILE A 375 -3.37 -30.14 -3.61
CA ILE A 375 -2.43 -30.04 -4.73
C ILE A 375 -1.07 -30.62 -4.35
N VAL A 376 -0.58 -30.28 -3.16
CA VAL A 376 0.72 -30.79 -2.68
C VAL A 376 0.66 -32.29 -2.44
N GLU A 377 -0.37 -32.80 -1.75
CA GLU A 377 -0.52 -34.22 -1.42
C GLU A 377 -0.67 -35.11 -2.68
N ASN A 378 -1.43 -34.64 -3.67
CA ASN A 378 -1.66 -35.40 -4.91
C ASN A 378 -0.46 -35.42 -5.86
N LEU A 379 0.52 -34.53 -5.66
CA LEU A 379 1.69 -34.39 -6.55
C LEU A 379 3.02 -34.70 -5.85
N LYS A 380 3.00 -34.95 -4.54
CA LYS A 380 4.15 -35.35 -3.72
C LYS A 380 4.54 -36.82 -4.00
#